data_ccea9de86b55f7dbe2655f1552ade3db
#
_entry.id   ccea9de86b55f7dbe2655f1552ade3db
#
_cell.length_a   1.000
_cell.length_b   1.000
_cell.length_c   1.000
_cell.angle_alpha   90.00
_cell.angle_beta   90.00
_cell.angle_gamma   90.00
#
_symmetry.space_group_name_H-M   'P 1'
#
loop_
_entity.id
_entity.type
_entity.pdbx_description
1 polymer ?
#
loop_
_entity_poly.entity_id
_entity_poly.type
_entity_poly.pdbx_seq_one_letter_code
_entity_poly.pdbx_strand_id
1 'polypeptide(L)'
;MNREADFLQQLGQDRLIASIKSPKNLEQFLETEIQAAFLLTGNISVIKRYVDLLKQHNRTVFLHVEKIPGISYDREGLKFLAKFVKPTGIVTTKSSLINYAKQEGLVAIQRLFLVDTDAVAQGLKTVQDIKPDALELMPGLIPEMIEKVV
;
A
#
# COMPACT_ATOMS: atom_id res chain seq x y z
N MET A 1 16.51 7.98 9.45
CA MET A 1 15.54 8.39 8.42
C MET A 1 14.22 7.67 8.67
N ASN A 2 13.16 8.39 8.92
CA ASN A 2 11.85 7.81 9.18
C ASN A 2 11.07 7.70 7.86
N ARG A 3 10.99 6.49 7.30
CA ARG A 3 10.32 6.21 6.02
C ARG A 3 8.84 6.63 6.03
N GLU A 4 8.19 6.47 7.17
CA GLU A 4 6.79 6.87 7.34
C GLU A 4 6.64 8.39 7.21
N ALA A 5 7.46 9.15 7.92
CA ALA A 5 7.41 10.61 7.86
C ALA A 5 7.72 11.12 6.46
N ASP A 6 8.72 10.53 5.79
CA ASP A 6 9.09 10.89 4.42
C ASP A 6 7.94 10.61 3.45
N PHE A 7 7.27 9.46 3.60
CA PHE A 7 6.11 9.11 2.77
C PHE A 7 4.95 10.07 2.99
N LEU A 8 4.60 10.36 4.23
CA LEU A 8 3.48 11.25 4.54
C LEU A 8 3.75 12.67 4.05
N GLN A 9 4.98 13.15 4.17
CA GLN A 9 5.38 14.45 3.66
C GLN A 9 5.27 14.50 2.13
N GLN A 10 5.79 13.48 1.45
CA GLN A 10 5.72 13.38 -0.01
C GLN A 10 4.28 13.32 -0.50
N LEU A 11 3.44 12.52 0.14
CA LEU A 11 2.02 12.39 -0.21
C LEU A 11 1.30 13.71 -0.03
N GLY A 12 1.61 14.47 1.02
CA GLY A 12 1.05 15.80 1.25
C GLY A 12 1.40 16.80 0.15
N GLN A 13 2.55 16.65 -0.49
CA GLN A 13 2.98 17.50 -1.60
C GLN A 13 2.33 17.07 -2.92
N ASP A 14 2.41 15.78 -3.27
CA ASP A 14 2.01 15.27 -4.59
C ASP A 14 0.51 15.00 -4.69
N ARG A 15 -0.10 14.54 -3.59
CA ARG A 15 -1.55 14.26 -3.46
C ARG A 15 -2.10 13.23 -4.44
N LEU A 16 -1.23 12.52 -5.15
CA LEU A 16 -1.61 11.52 -6.13
C LEU A 16 -0.82 10.24 -5.92
N ILE A 17 -1.52 9.10 -6.01
CA ILE A 17 -0.92 7.78 -6.06
C ILE A 17 -1.51 7.08 -7.28
N ALA A 18 -0.65 6.58 -8.17
CA ALA A 18 -1.10 5.85 -9.34
C ALA A 18 -1.34 4.38 -9.02
N SER A 19 -2.37 3.78 -9.58
CA SER A 19 -2.60 2.33 -9.51
C SER A 19 -2.08 1.66 -10.79
N ILE A 20 -1.14 0.75 -10.64
CA ILE A 20 -0.55 0.00 -11.75
C ILE A 20 -1.17 -1.39 -11.80
N LYS A 21 -2.05 -1.63 -12.77
CA LYS A 21 -2.83 -2.85 -12.88
C LYS A 21 -2.33 -3.82 -13.95
N SER A 22 -1.36 -3.40 -14.76
CA SER A 22 -0.78 -4.24 -15.80
C SER A 22 0.68 -3.85 -16.04
N PRO A 23 1.50 -4.73 -16.62
CA PRO A 23 2.89 -4.38 -16.94
C PRO A 23 3.01 -3.18 -17.88
N LYS A 24 2.07 -3.00 -18.79
CA LYS A 24 2.03 -1.84 -19.69
C LYS A 24 1.91 -0.53 -18.91
N ASN A 25 1.16 -0.53 -17.82
CA ASN A 25 0.98 0.67 -16.99
C ASN A 25 2.26 1.08 -16.26
N LEU A 26 3.22 0.17 -16.06
CA LEU A 26 4.52 0.52 -15.48
C LEU A 26 5.25 1.56 -16.33
N GLU A 27 5.33 1.30 -17.63
CA GLU A 27 5.99 2.23 -18.55
C GLU A 27 5.25 3.57 -18.62
N GLN A 28 3.92 3.52 -18.69
CA GLN A 28 3.09 4.72 -18.69
C GLN A 28 3.29 5.55 -17.42
N PHE A 29 3.35 4.89 -16.27
CA PHE A 29 3.59 5.55 -14.99
C PHE A 29 4.94 6.28 -14.96
N LEU A 30 5.99 5.66 -15.49
CA LEU A 30 7.34 6.25 -15.52
C LEU A 30 7.42 7.48 -16.42
N GLU A 31 6.49 7.66 -17.33
CA GLU A 31 6.38 8.86 -18.17
C GLU A 31 5.70 10.02 -17.44
N THR A 32 5.09 9.79 -16.28
CA THR A 32 4.43 10.81 -15.47
C THR A 32 5.36 11.36 -14.40
N GLU A 33 4.95 12.45 -13.77
CA GLU A 33 5.65 13.03 -12.62
C GLU A 33 5.15 12.49 -11.28
N ILE A 34 4.17 11.57 -11.28
CA ILE A 34 3.61 10.99 -10.06
C ILE A 34 4.67 10.15 -9.35
N GLN A 35 4.93 10.45 -8.09
CA GLN A 35 6.02 9.83 -7.34
C GLN A 35 5.67 8.50 -6.69
N ALA A 36 4.39 8.26 -6.39
CA ALA A 36 3.96 7.07 -5.66
C ALA A 36 3.03 6.21 -6.49
N ALA A 37 3.17 4.89 -6.36
CA ALA A 37 2.32 3.93 -7.05
C ALA A 37 1.92 2.76 -6.14
N PHE A 38 0.68 2.31 -6.32
CA PHE A 38 0.21 1.01 -5.83
C PHE A 38 0.38 -0.02 -6.94
N LEU A 39 1.14 -1.05 -6.68
CA LEU A 39 1.42 -2.11 -7.65
C LEU A 39 0.44 -3.27 -7.42
N LEU A 40 -0.45 -3.47 -8.39
CA LEU A 40 -1.50 -4.48 -8.37
C LEU A 40 -1.32 -5.52 -9.47
N THR A 41 -0.11 -5.66 -9.99
CA THR A 41 0.21 -6.60 -11.05
C THR A 41 1.51 -7.32 -10.75
N GLY A 42 1.68 -8.49 -11.33
CA GLY A 42 2.84 -9.33 -11.13
C GLY A 42 2.53 -10.55 -10.29
N ASN A 43 3.55 -11.31 -10.00
CA ASN A 43 3.51 -12.48 -9.14
C ASN A 43 4.88 -12.61 -8.46
N ILE A 44 5.04 -13.62 -7.61
CA ILE A 44 6.29 -13.82 -6.86
C ILE A 44 7.53 -13.89 -7.76
N SER A 45 7.38 -14.38 -9.00
CA SER A 45 8.52 -14.55 -9.92
C SER A 45 9.04 -13.24 -10.51
N VAL A 46 8.18 -12.22 -10.64
CA VAL A 46 8.52 -10.97 -11.34
C VAL A 46 8.45 -9.73 -10.46
N ILE A 47 7.87 -9.84 -9.28
CA ILE A 47 7.58 -8.66 -8.46
C ILE A 47 8.83 -7.86 -8.08
N LYS A 48 9.93 -8.54 -7.80
CA LYS A 48 11.18 -7.86 -7.48
C LYS A 48 11.67 -6.99 -8.65
N ARG A 49 11.54 -7.49 -9.87
CA ARG A 49 11.96 -6.73 -11.06
C ARG A 49 11.15 -5.44 -11.21
N TYR A 50 9.85 -5.51 -10.96
CA TYR A 50 8.98 -4.33 -11.04
C TYR A 50 9.31 -3.31 -9.95
N VAL A 51 9.50 -3.78 -8.73
CA VAL A 51 9.88 -2.89 -7.61
C VAL A 51 11.24 -2.25 -7.86
N ASP A 52 12.23 -3.02 -8.30
CA ASP A 52 13.56 -2.50 -8.60
C ASP A 52 13.52 -1.43 -9.69
N LEU A 53 12.74 -1.67 -10.74
CA LEU A 53 12.56 -0.71 -11.83
C LEU A 53 12.00 0.64 -11.32
N LEU A 54 10.94 0.58 -10.52
CA LEU A 54 10.32 1.78 -9.97
C LEU A 54 11.27 2.52 -9.02
N LYS A 55 11.99 1.80 -8.18
CA LYS A 55 12.94 2.40 -7.24
C LYS A 55 14.15 3.01 -7.95
N GLN A 56 14.61 2.41 -9.03
CA GLN A 56 15.70 2.98 -9.86
C GLN A 56 15.31 4.34 -10.45
N HIS A 57 14.01 4.57 -10.64
CA HIS A 57 13.48 5.84 -11.10
C HIS A 57 13.03 6.75 -9.95
N ASN A 58 13.49 6.47 -8.73
CA ASN A 58 13.20 7.23 -7.51
C ASN A 58 11.69 7.32 -7.19
N ARG A 59 10.94 6.27 -7.54
CA ARG A 59 9.50 6.19 -7.24
C ARG A 59 9.26 5.43 -5.94
N THR A 60 8.23 5.86 -5.23
CA THR A 60 7.73 5.17 -4.03
C THR A 60 6.75 4.10 -4.46
N VAL A 61 6.92 2.86 -3.99
CA VAL A 61 6.09 1.75 -4.45
C VAL A 61 5.52 0.96 -3.27
N PHE A 62 4.21 0.74 -3.33
CA PHE A 62 3.45 -0.06 -2.37
C PHE A 62 2.88 -1.28 -3.09
N LEU A 63 3.09 -2.47 -2.52
CA LEU A 63 2.53 -3.70 -3.06
C LEU A 63 1.17 -3.99 -2.43
N HIS A 64 0.18 -4.25 -3.28
CA HIS A 64 -1.10 -4.77 -2.80
C HIS A 64 -0.95 -6.28 -2.62
N VAL A 65 -0.73 -6.72 -1.38
CA VAL A 65 -0.31 -8.10 -1.07
C VAL A 65 -1.26 -9.14 -1.65
N GLU A 66 -2.57 -8.93 -1.53
CA GLU A 66 -3.59 -9.87 -2.02
C GLU A 66 -3.67 -9.94 -3.54
N LYS A 67 -3.02 -9.01 -4.25
CA LYS A 67 -2.98 -8.99 -5.71
C LYS A 67 -1.69 -9.58 -6.30
N ILE A 68 -0.80 -10.11 -5.46
CA ILE A 68 0.47 -10.69 -5.88
C ILE A 68 0.44 -12.21 -5.63
N PRO A 69 0.09 -13.03 -6.63
CA PRO A 69 0.08 -14.48 -6.47
C PRO A 69 1.43 -15.03 -6.04
N GLY A 70 1.40 -16.03 -5.17
CA GLY A 70 2.58 -16.73 -4.69
C GLY A 70 3.12 -16.24 -3.36
N ILE A 71 2.63 -15.13 -2.82
CA ILE A 71 3.04 -14.61 -1.53
C ILE A 71 2.05 -15.08 -0.47
N SER A 72 2.58 -15.70 0.60
CA SER A 72 1.73 -16.12 1.71
C SER A 72 1.35 -14.91 2.58
N TYR A 73 0.12 -14.95 3.12
CA TYR A 73 -0.44 -13.88 3.95
C TYR A 73 -0.10 -14.11 5.42
N ASP A 74 1.19 -14.16 5.72
CA ASP A 74 1.71 -14.42 7.05
C ASP A 74 3.02 -13.68 7.28
N ARG A 75 3.61 -13.90 8.44
CA ARG A 75 4.87 -13.28 8.83
C ARG A 75 6.00 -13.56 7.83
N GLU A 76 6.10 -14.79 7.36
CA GLU A 76 7.19 -15.19 6.44
C GLU A 76 7.03 -14.51 5.08
N GLY A 77 5.79 -14.39 4.59
CA GLY A 77 5.52 -13.65 3.36
C GLY A 77 5.95 -12.19 3.46
N LEU A 78 5.66 -11.51 4.57
CA LEU A 78 6.06 -10.12 4.80
C LEU A 78 7.58 -9.99 4.96
N LYS A 79 8.25 -10.94 5.60
CA LYS A 79 9.71 -10.97 5.65
C LYS A 79 10.33 -11.08 4.26
N PHE A 80 9.77 -11.95 3.42
CA PHE A 80 10.21 -12.09 2.04
C PHE A 80 10.10 -10.76 1.29
N LEU A 81 8.96 -10.10 1.39
CA LEU A 81 8.77 -8.80 0.76
C LEU A 81 9.77 -7.77 1.27
N ALA A 82 9.96 -7.69 2.58
CA ALA A 82 10.84 -6.69 3.17
C ALA A 82 12.32 -6.92 2.83
N LYS A 83 12.77 -8.16 2.80
CA LYS A 83 14.18 -8.51 2.67
C LYS A 83 14.63 -8.69 1.21
N PHE A 84 13.78 -9.25 0.36
CA PHE A 84 14.14 -9.56 -1.02
C PHE A 84 13.58 -8.55 -2.01
N VAL A 85 12.31 -8.24 -1.90
CA VAL A 85 11.63 -7.35 -2.85
C VAL A 85 11.90 -5.89 -2.51
N LYS A 86 11.88 -5.54 -1.24
CA LYS A 86 12.21 -4.22 -0.69
C LYS A 86 11.34 -3.08 -1.26
N PRO A 87 10.00 -3.22 -1.25
CA PRO A 87 9.14 -2.11 -1.58
C PRO A 87 9.21 -1.04 -0.48
N THR A 88 8.65 0.13 -0.73
CA THR A 88 8.48 1.14 0.33
C THR A 88 7.52 0.63 1.41
N GLY A 89 6.45 -0.03 0.99
CA GLY A 89 5.47 -0.57 1.91
C GLY A 89 4.48 -1.49 1.22
N ILE A 90 3.40 -1.78 1.93
CA ILE A 90 2.32 -2.63 1.46
C ILE A 90 0.96 -1.96 1.64
N VAL A 91 0.00 -2.40 0.83
CA VAL A 91 -1.44 -2.15 1.02
C VAL A 91 -2.10 -3.51 1.26
N THR A 92 -2.97 -3.61 2.24
CA THR A 92 -3.67 -4.86 2.53
C THR A 92 -5.04 -4.59 3.14
N THR A 93 -5.99 -5.49 2.89
CA THR A 93 -7.27 -5.54 3.60
C THR A 93 -7.17 -6.31 4.92
N LYS A 94 -6.09 -7.08 5.10
CA LYS A 94 -5.90 -7.97 6.24
C LYS A 94 -5.14 -7.28 7.36
N SER A 95 -5.84 -6.96 8.44
CA SER A 95 -5.27 -6.23 9.59
C SER A 95 -4.08 -6.95 10.24
N SER A 96 -4.06 -8.29 10.23
CA SER A 96 -2.94 -9.06 10.76
C SER A 96 -1.62 -8.77 10.03
N LEU A 97 -1.67 -8.46 8.74
CA LEU A 97 -0.48 -8.17 7.96
C LEU A 97 0.13 -6.79 8.26
N ILE A 98 -0.68 -5.86 8.77
CA ILE A 98 -0.20 -4.52 9.14
C ILE A 98 0.90 -4.61 10.21
N ASN A 99 0.66 -5.39 11.26
CA ASN A 99 1.64 -5.56 12.33
C ASN A 99 2.94 -6.20 11.81
N TYR A 100 2.82 -7.24 11.00
CA TYR A 100 4.00 -7.89 10.43
C TYR A 100 4.80 -6.95 9.53
N ALA A 101 4.11 -6.15 8.72
CA ALA A 101 4.77 -5.17 7.85
C ALA A 101 5.52 -4.12 8.67
N LYS A 102 4.91 -3.59 9.70
CA LYS A 102 5.55 -2.60 10.58
C LYS A 102 6.76 -3.17 11.30
N GLN A 103 6.70 -4.41 11.76
CA GLN A 103 7.83 -5.09 12.40
C GLN A 103 9.02 -5.24 11.45
N GLU A 104 8.75 -5.37 10.16
CA GLU A 104 9.80 -5.48 9.14
C GLU A 104 10.25 -4.13 8.57
N GLY A 105 9.75 -3.01 9.10
CA GLY A 105 10.14 -1.69 8.67
C GLY A 105 9.46 -1.20 7.38
N LEU A 106 8.39 -1.87 6.97
CA LEU A 106 7.59 -1.45 5.81
C LEU A 106 6.52 -0.44 6.24
N VAL A 107 6.25 0.54 5.38
CA VAL A 107 5.06 1.38 5.54
C VAL A 107 3.83 0.51 5.31
N ALA A 108 2.86 0.56 6.21
CA ALA A 108 1.69 -0.31 6.16
C ALA A 108 0.41 0.51 5.98
N ILE A 109 -0.26 0.28 4.86
CA ILE A 109 -1.50 0.95 4.49
C ILE A 109 -2.65 -0.04 4.60
N GLN A 110 -3.64 0.28 5.43
CA GLN A 110 -4.86 -0.52 5.59
C GLN A 110 -5.91 -0.05 4.60
N ARG A 111 -6.44 -0.99 3.80
CA ARG A 111 -7.61 -0.72 2.95
C ARG A 111 -8.88 -1.01 3.71
N LEU A 112 -9.79 -0.04 3.74
CA LEU A 112 -11.13 -0.18 4.29
C LEU A 112 -12.17 -0.03 3.19
N PHE A 113 -13.14 -0.95 3.17
CA PHE A 113 -14.28 -0.86 2.28
C PHE A 113 -15.43 -0.15 2.98
N LEU A 114 -15.92 0.94 2.39
CA LEU A 114 -17.04 1.74 2.92
C LEU A 114 -18.37 1.17 2.39
N VAL A 115 -18.67 -0.07 2.76
CA VAL A 115 -19.84 -0.79 2.22
C VAL A 115 -21.13 -0.38 2.93
N ASP A 116 -21.09 -0.29 4.26
CA ASP A 116 -22.21 0.13 5.09
C ASP A 116 -21.71 0.71 6.42
N THR A 117 -22.63 1.19 7.26
CA THR A 117 -22.27 1.82 8.53
C THR A 117 -21.62 0.87 9.52
N ASP A 118 -22.03 -0.39 9.54
CA ASP A 118 -21.45 -1.39 10.42
C ASP A 118 -20.02 -1.73 10.02
N ALA A 119 -19.77 -1.88 8.72
CA ALA A 119 -18.42 -2.11 8.19
C ALA A 119 -17.48 -0.95 8.52
N VAL A 120 -17.97 0.29 8.38
CA VAL A 120 -17.18 1.48 8.70
C VAL A 120 -16.87 1.53 10.20
N ALA A 121 -17.85 1.32 11.07
CA ALA A 121 -17.65 1.34 12.52
C ALA A 121 -16.65 0.27 12.97
N GLN A 122 -16.79 -0.95 12.46
CA GLN A 122 -15.89 -2.06 12.79
C GLN A 122 -14.47 -1.81 12.24
N GLY A 123 -14.36 -1.28 11.03
CA GLY A 123 -13.09 -0.92 10.43
C GLY A 123 -12.34 0.14 11.22
N LEU A 124 -13.03 1.18 11.67
CA LEU A 124 -12.44 2.24 12.51
C LEU A 124 -11.94 1.71 13.85
N LYS A 125 -12.70 0.80 14.47
CA LYS A 125 -12.28 0.15 15.71
C LYS A 125 -10.99 -0.66 15.50
N THR A 126 -10.92 -1.44 14.43
CA THR A 126 -9.74 -2.21 14.08
C THR A 126 -8.52 -1.30 13.86
N VAL A 127 -8.71 -0.19 13.18
CA VAL A 127 -7.64 0.79 12.91
C VAL A 127 -7.09 1.40 14.20
N GLN A 128 -7.95 1.71 15.16
CA GLN A 128 -7.53 2.24 16.46
C GLN A 128 -6.64 1.25 17.21
N ASP A 129 -6.91 -0.05 17.08
CA ASP A 129 -6.13 -1.10 17.75
C ASP A 129 -4.81 -1.39 17.04
N ILE A 130 -4.80 -1.37 15.71
CA ILE A 130 -3.68 -1.82 14.86
C ILE A 130 -2.74 -0.68 14.48
N LYS A 131 -3.27 0.53 14.33
CA LYS A 131 -2.52 1.75 14.01
C LYS A 131 -1.68 1.63 12.74
N PRO A 132 -2.31 1.45 11.56
CA PRO A 132 -1.59 1.50 10.31
C PRO A 132 -1.00 2.89 10.08
N ASP A 133 -0.01 2.98 9.20
CA ASP A 133 0.62 4.26 8.86
C ASP A 133 -0.30 5.15 8.04
N ALA A 134 -1.19 4.54 7.25
CA ALA A 134 -2.20 5.25 6.47
C ALA A 134 -3.41 4.37 6.21
N LEU A 135 -4.51 4.99 5.83
CA LEU A 135 -5.75 4.32 5.42
C LEU A 135 -6.05 4.63 3.96
N GLU A 136 -6.43 3.59 3.23
CA GLU A 136 -7.03 3.73 1.91
C GLU A 136 -8.52 3.44 2.01
N LEU A 137 -9.35 4.38 1.62
CA LEU A 137 -10.80 4.25 1.70
C LEU A 137 -11.38 3.93 0.32
N MET A 138 -12.20 2.89 0.22
CA MET A 138 -12.81 2.45 -1.04
C MET A 138 -14.31 2.18 -0.86
N PRO A 139 -15.15 2.77 -1.71
CA PRO A 139 -14.84 3.86 -2.63
C PRO A 139 -14.73 5.20 -1.92
N GLY A 140 -13.90 6.11 -2.43
CA GLY A 140 -13.78 7.48 -1.90
C GLY A 140 -14.78 8.45 -2.55
N LEU A 141 -15.95 7.95 -2.93
CA LEU A 141 -16.95 8.70 -3.68
C LEU A 141 -17.96 9.47 -2.80
N ILE A 142 -17.93 9.24 -1.50
CA ILE A 142 -18.86 9.85 -0.54
C ILE A 142 -18.06 10.68 0.45
N PRO A 143 -17.93 12.01 0.24
CA PRO A 143 -17.10 12.85 1.11
C PRO A 143 -17.50 12.82 2.59
N GLU A 144 -18.77 12.69 2.89
CA GLU A 144 -19.29 12.62 4.26
C GLU A 144 -18.74 11.42 5.02
N MET A 145 -18.48 10.30 4.33
CA MET A 145 -17.88 9.12 4.96
C MET A 145 -16.41 9.33 5.27
N ILE A 146 -15.73 10.12 4.45
CA ILE A 146 -14.32 10.47 4.69
C ILE A 146 -14.20 11.32 5.96
N GLU A 147 -15.08 12.28 6.14
CA GLU A 147 -15.10 13.12 7.33
C GLU A 147 -15.29 12.32 8.63
N LYS A 148 -16.10 11.24 8.58
CA LYS A 148 -16.31 10.37 9.74
C LYS A 148 -15.07 9.57 10.12
N VAL A 149 -14.18 9.32 9.17
CA VAL A 149 -12.96 8.52 9.37
C VAL A 149 -11.81 9.39 9.85
N VAL A 150 -11.75 10.61 9.36
CA VAL A 150 -10.71 11.57 9.71
C VAL A 150 -11.00 12.22 11.05
#